data_a83416a2823b761182e1fa5b46b9cf9e
#
_entry.id   a83416a2823b761182e1fa5b46b9cf9e
#
_cell.length_a   1.000
_cell.length_b   1.000
_cell.length_c   1.000
_cell.angle_alpha   90.00
_cell.angle_beta   90.00
_cell.angle_gamma   90.00
#
_symmetry.space_group_name_H-M   'P 1'
#
loop_
_entity.id
_entity.type
_entity.pdbx_description
1 polymer ?
#
loop_
_entity_poly.entity_id
_entity_poly.type
_entity_poly.pdbx_seq_one_letter_code
_entity_poly.pdbx_strand_id
1 'polypeptide(L)'
;MTRIFLVFVLTFLAIPWTAEASKNGVIQTDNSYVVGITFKYSGIDELCSGALISPTVIVTAAHCVFDENGNTGTNYQFSIPRKSLEDPIDPNIIPPKLLKVFTSPSLITSGQKKSDDIAFIQLDKPLATTGFIRVATSVDLSSLTSASPIFGYGFGAVYETKSSYSSYPRKYPIDWNSISFTPNSSTIELTSRTATPCTGDSGGPIVATLANGQDVIVGIISGASSVINGCGNQESDNNYHIRITVAIPYMSLVNSVLNQVVPSPTPLAKKITITCIKGKIIKKITALNPKCPTGYRKK
;
A
#
# COMPACT_ATOMS: atom_id res chain seq x y z
N MET A 1 9.17 62.17 37.68
CA MET A 1 8.42 60.89 37.69
C MET A 1 8.24 60.43 36.23
N THR A 2 9.15 59.59 35.76
CA THR A 2 9.20 59.13 34.35
C THR A 2 8.52 57.76 34.30
N ARG A 3 7.37 57.65 33.64
CA ARG A 3 6.64 56.41 33.43
C ARG A 3 7.22 55.66 32.21
N ILE A 4 7.83 54.51 32.45
CA ILE A 4 8.31 53.61 31.43
C ILE A 4 7.10 52.74 31.00
N PHE A 5 6.64 52.87 29.74
CA PHE A 5 5.68 51.97 29.11
C PHE A 5 6.43 50.78 28.57
N LEU A 6 6.20 49.60 29.17
CA LEU A 6 6.69 48.31 28.65
C LEU A 6 5.73 47.87 27.55
N VAL A 7 6.17 47.91 26.29
CA VAL A 7 5.43 47.36 25.14
C VAL A 7 5.75 45.87 25.08
N PHE A 8 4.79 45.05 25.42
CA PHE A 8 4.85 43.58 25.16
C PHE A 8 4.58 43.30 23.68
N VAL A 9 5.62 42.97 22.91
CA VAL A 9 5.47 42.44 21.56
C VAL A 9 5.13 40.95 21.67
N LEU A 10 3.85 40.62 21.48
CA LEU A 10 3.41 39.24 21.26
C LEU A 10 3.84 38.80 19.87
N THR A 11 4.94 38.05 19.79
CA THR A 11 5.30 37.31 18.59
C THR A 11 4.35 36.11 18.45
N PHE A 12 3.35 36.24 17.60
CA PHE A 12 2.58 35.10 17.11
C PHE A 12 3.53 34.22 16.28
N LEU A 13 4.02 33.12 16.88
CA LEU A 13 4.59 32.01 16.15
C LEU A 13 3.46 31.40 15.30
N ALA A 14 3.44 31.73 14.03
CA ALA A 14 2.61 31.05 13.04
C ALA A 14 3.11 29.59 12.97
N ILE A 15 2.45 28.69 13.68
CA ILE A 15 2.65 27.26 13.49
C ILE A 15 2.12 26.96 12.08
N PRO A 16 2.96 26.47 11.16
CA PRO A 16 2.46 26.09 9.85
C PRO A 16 1.44 24.97 10.06
N TRP A 17 0.20 25.23 9.67
CA TRP A 17 -0.81 24.17 9.57
C TRP A 17 -0.37 23.27 8.42
N THR A 18 0.22 22.13 8.76
CA THR A 18 0.51 21.10 7.79
C THR A 18 -0.83 20.49 7.37
N ALA A 19 -1.16 20.59 6.10
CA ALA A 19 -2.30 19.88 5.52
C ALA A 19 -2.07 18.38 5.69
N GLU A 20 -3.03 17.66 6.30
CA GLU A 20 -2.89 16.24 6.64
C GLU A 20 -3.78 15.40 5.71
N ALA A 21 -3.16 14.45 5.01
CA ALA A 21 -3.88 13.39 4.26
C ALA A 21 -4.35 12.31 5.23
N SER A 22 -5.38 11.57 4.88
CA SER A 22 -6.23 10.85 5.82
C SER A 22 -6.53 11.78 6.97
N LYS A 23 -7.69 12.35 7.09
CA LYS A 23 -7.94 13.42 8.07
C LYS A 23 -7.26 13.08 9.41
N ASN A 24 -6.20 13.84 9.78
CA ASN A 24 -5.35 13.66 10.96
C ASN A 24 -4.41 12.42 10.97
N GLY A 25 -4.05 11.85 9.82
CA GLY A 25 -3.04 10.79 9.74
C GLY A 25 -1.60 11.34 9.72
N VAL A 26 -0.64 10.58 10.24
CA VAL A 26 0.78 10.92 10.29
C VAL A 26 1.56 10.28 9.14
N ILE A 27 2.35 11.06 8.42
CA ILE A 27 3.21 10.57 7.32
C ILE A 27 4.18 9.49 7.82
N GLN A 28 4.33 8.42 7.03
CA GLN A 28 5.22 7.31 7.28
C GLN A 28 6.21 7.15 6.13
N THR A 29 7.40 7.73 6.28
CA THR A 29 8.46 7.66 5.26
C THR A 29 9.28 6.37 5.32
N ASP A 30 9.20 5.63 6.41
CA ASP A 30 9.95 4.40 6.68
C ASP A 30 9.12 3.12 6.51
N ASN A 31 7.82 3.24 6.20
CA ASN A 31 6.96 2.08 5.98
C ASN A 31 7.46 1.26 4.78
N SER A 32 7.66 -0.04 4.99
CA SER A 32 8.29 -0.94 4.00
C SER A 32 7.32 -1.87 3.28
N TYR A 33 6.03 -1.82 3.59
CA TYR A 33 5.03 -2.74 3.04
C TYR A 33 3.79 -2.07 2.44
N VAL A 34 3.49 -0.81 2.78
CA VAL A 34 2.32 -0.12 2.18
C VAL A 34 2.67 0.35 0.77
N VAL A 35 1.77 0.08 -0.17
CA VAL A 35 1.93 0.33 -1.61
C VAL A 35 0.80 1.22 -2.10
N GLY A 36 1.12 2.28 -2.84
CA GLY A 36 0.16 3.02 -3.64
C GLY A 36 -0.08 2.30 -4.97
N ILE A 37 -1.32 2.20 -5.39
CA ILE A 37 -1.75 1.50 -6.61
C ILE A 37 -2.46 2.51 -7.49
N THR A 38 -1.81 2.94 -8.58
CA THR A 38 -2.46 3.79 -9.60
C THR A 38 -2.89 2.94 -10.79
N PHE A 39 -4.03 3.27 -11.35
CA PHE A 39 -4.62 2.53 -12.48
C PHE A 39 -5.65 3.41 -13.21
N LYS A 40 -6.24 2.90 -14.30
CA LYS A 40 -7.28 3.61 -15.02
C LYS A 40 -8.54 2.77 -15.12
N TYR A 41 -9.70 3.39 -14.83
CA TYR A 41 -11.02 2.93 -15.25
C TYR A 41 -11.57 3.86 -16.32
N SER A 42 -11.96 3.30 -17.47
CA SER A 42 -12.52 4.07 -18.59
C SER A 42 -11.70 5.31 -18.96
N GLY A 43 -10.37 5.22 -18.82
CA GLY A 43 -9.44 6.31 -19.10
C GLY A 43 -9.22 7.32 -17.96
N ILE A 44 -9.97 7.23 -16.86
CA ILE A 44 -9.82 8.08 -15.68
C ILE A 44 -8.76 7.49 -14.75
N ASP A 45 -7.85 8.33 -14.29
CA ASP A 45 -6.83 7.95 -13.33
C ASP A 45 -7.44 7.78 -11.94
N GLU A 46 -7.14 6.65 -11.32
CA GLU A 46 -7.58 6.27 -9.99
C GLU A 46 -6.39 5.93 -9.10
N LEU A 47 -6.56 6.10 -7.79
CA LEU A 47 -5.60 5.70 -6.77
C LEU A 47 -6.28 4.83 -5.72
N CYS A 48 -5.60 3.76 -5.37
CA CYS A 48 -5.86 2.93 -4.20
C CYS A 48 -4.58 2.71 -3.41
N SER A 49 -4.74 2.05 -2.29
CA SER A 49 -3.65 1.57 -1.44
C SER A 49 -3.65 0.05 -1.37
N GLY A 50 -2.55 -0.52 -0.92
CA GLY A 50 -2.43 -1.95 -0.66
C GLY A 50 -1.28 -2.24 0.29
N ALA A 51 -1.05 -3.53 0.57
CA ALA A 51 0.11 -3.96 1.34
C ALA A 51 0.78 -5.18 0.73
N LEU A 52 2.11 -5.18 0.71
CA LEU A 52 2.90 -6.35 0.35
C LEU A 52 2.79 -7.42 1.44
N ILE A 53 2.32 -8.60 1.09
CA ILE A 53 2.30 -9.79 1.96
C ILE A 53 3.37 -10.81 1.57
N SER A 54 4.02 -10.59 0.43
CA SER A 54 5.24 -11.23 -0.03
C SER A 54 5.93 -10.32 -1.04
N PRO A 55 7.16 -10.61 -1.49
CA PRO A 55 7.84 -9.77 -2.48
C PRO A 55 7.06 -9.53 -3.78
N THR A 56 6.12 -10.41 -4.12
CA THR A 56 5.37 -10.41 -5.38
C THR A 56 3.86 -10.40 -5.21
N VAL A 57 3.35 -10.28 -3.98
CA VAL A 57 1.90 -10.31 -3.72
C VAL A 57 1.49 -9.09 -2.91
N ILE A 58 0.54 -8.34 -3.45
CA ILE A 58 -0.11 -7.21 -2.79
C ILE A 58 -1.53 -7.62 -2.43
N VAL A 59 -1.95 -7.37 -1.18
CA VAL A 59 -3.36 -7.39 -0.78
C VAL A 59 -3.94 -5.99 -0.90
N THR A 60 -5.17 -5.88 -1.43
CA THR A 60 -5.90 -4.62 -1.61
C THR A 60 -7.41 -4.87 -1.59
N ALA A 61 -8.22 -3.83 -1.76
CA ALA A 61 -9.67 -3.98 -1.94
C ALA A 61 -10.01 -4.49 -3.35
N ALA A 62 -11.08 -5.27 -3.47
CA ALA A 62 -11.49 -5.80 -4.76
C ALA A 62 -11.95 -4.70 -5.73
N HIS A 63 -12.61 -3.65 -5.21
CA HIS A 63 -13.01 -2.50 -6.02
C HIS A 63 -11.84 -1.67 -6.56
N CYS A 64 -10.62 -1.89 -6.07
CA CYS A 64 -9.39 -1.33 -6.64
C CYS A 64 -8.91 -2.09 -7.89
N VAL A 65 -9.51 -3.23 -8.18
CA VAL A 65 -9.15 -4.10 -9.31
C VAL A 65 -10.29 -4.26 -10.30
N PHE A 66 -11.53 -4.32 -9.81
CA PHE A 66 -12.73 -4.55 -10.62
C PHE A 66 -13.71 -3.38 -10.50
N ASP A 67 -14.25 -2.94 -11.63
CA ASP A 67 -15.39 -2.01 -11.65
C ASP A 67 -16.72 -2.72 -11.28
N GLU A 68 -17.82 -1.96 -11.28
CA GLU A 68 -19.17 -2.46 -11.00
C GLU A 68 -19.63 -3.56 -11.92
N ASN A 69 -19.06 -3.67 -13.12
CA ASN A 69 -19.38 -4.65 -14.12
C ASN A 69 -18.41 -5.85 -14.08
N GLY A 70 -17.45 -5.87 -13.16
CA GLY A 70 -16.43 -6.90 -13.05
C GLY A 70 -15.28 -6.75 -14.06
N ASN A 71 -15.16 -5.62 -14.74
CA ASN A 71 -14.04 -5.35 -15.62
C ASN A 71 -12.81 -4.94 -14.81
N THR A 72 -11.65 -5.44 -15.20
CA THR A 72 -10.38 -5.06 -14.58
C THR A 72 -9.92 -3.70 -15.08
N GLY A 73 -9.40 -2.87 -14.20
CA GLY A 73 -8.72 -1.63 -14.57
C GLY A 73 -7.51 -1.89 -15.48
N THR A 74 -6.93 -0.83 -16.01
CA THR A 74 -5.78 -0.86 -16.92
C THR A 74 -4.64 0.00 -16.40
N ASN A 75 -3.43 -0.18 -16.98
CA ASN A 75 -2.25 0.65 -16.69
C ASN A 75 -1.86 0.69 -15.20
N TYR A 76 -1.92 -0.45 -14.52
CA TYR A 76 -1.51 -0.56 -13.13
C TYR A 76 -0.05 -0.17 -12.94
N GLN A 77 0.18 0.70 -11.95
CA GLN A 77 1.51 1.02 -11.44
C GLN A 77 1.51 0.87 -9.92
N PHE A 78 2.62 0.46 -9.37
CA PHE A 78 2.78 0.19 -7.95
C PHE A 78 3.92 1.04 -7.40
N SER A 79 3.66 1.84 -6.34
CA SER A 79 4.72 2.59 -5.68
C SER A 79 5.71 1.64 -5.01
N ILE A 80 6.96 2.03 -4.99
CA ILE A 80 7.98 1.32 -4.21
C ILE A 80 7.85 1.78 -2.76
N PRO A 81 7.62 0.88 -1.78
CA PRO A 81 7.60 1.25 -0.37
C PRO A 81 8.85 2.05 0.04
N ARG A 82 8.67 3.02 0.94
CA ARG A 82 9.67 4.04 1.33
C ARG A 82 10.04 5.04 0.24
N LYS A 83 9.36 5.01 -0.89
CA LYS A 83 9.48 6.02 -1.94
C LYS A 83 8.22 6.86 -1.98
N SER A 84 8.37 8.14 -2.30
CA SER A 84 7.26 9.01 -2.61
C SER A 84 6.57 8.56 -3.90
N LEU A 85 5.25 8.78 -4.02
CA LEU A 85 4.54 8.65 -5.30
C LEU A 85 5.09 9.61 -6.38
N GLU A 86 5.69 10.72 -5.94
CA GLU A 86 6.26 11.76 -6.80
C GLU A 86 7.73 11.50 -7.15
N ASP A 87 8.39 10.53 -6.48
CA ASP A 87 9.79 10.22 -6.78
C ASP A 87 9.92 9.72 -8.22
N PRO A 88 10.87 10.23 -9.00
CA PRO A 88 11.09 9.76 -10.35
C PRO A 88 11.46 8.26 -10.32
N ILE A 89 10.79 7.50 -11.18
CA ILE A 89 11.13 6.09 -11.40
C ILE A 89 12.51 6.06 -12.09
N ASP A 90 13.48 5.36 -11.49
CA ASP A 90 14.77 5.13 -12.15
C ASP A 90 14.51 4.48 -13.53
N PRO A 91 14.92 5.11 -14.64
CA PRO A 91 14.66 4.58 -15.98
C PRO A 91 15.32 3.22 -16.24
N ASN A 92 16.26 2.81 -15.40
CA ASN A 92 16.87 1.48 -15.47
C ASN A 92 16.07 0.41 -14.70
N ILE A 93 15.11 0.79 -13.89
CA ILE A 93 14.21 -0.11 -13.18
C ILE A 93 12.96 -0.31 -14.03
N ILE A 94 12.80 -1.50 -14.59
CA ILE A 94 11.54 -1.90 -15.21
C ILE A 94 10.55 -2.17 -14.08
N PRO A 95 9.45 -1.42 -13.93
CA PRO A 95 8.49 -1.66 -12.85
C PRO A 95 7.82 -3.04 -12.98
N PRO A 96 7.43 -3.69 -11.89
CA PRO A 96 6.64 -4.90 -11.96
C PRO A 96 5.28 -4.63 -12.56
N LYS A 97 4.72 -5.65 -13.23
CA LYS A 97 3.39 -5.61 -13.82
C LYS A 97 2.44 -6.52 -13.05
N LEU A 98 1.17 -6.18 -13.08
CA LEU A 98 0.11 -7.08 -12.64
C LEU A 98 0.15 -8.33 -13.53
N LEU A 99 0.39 -9.50 -12.93
CA LEU A 99 0.38 -10.79 -13.60
C LEU A 99 -0.98 -11.46 -13.49
N LYS A 100 -1.54 -11.49 -12.28
CA LYS A 100 -2.80 -12.17 -11.97
C LYS A 100 -3.49 -11.54 -10.77
N VAL A 101 -4.80 -11.63 -10.74
CA VAL A 101 -5.63 -11.24 -9.60
C VAL A 101 -6.33 -12.47 -9.04
N PHE A 102 -6.38 -12.54 -7.71
CA PHE A 102 -7.14 -13.55 -6.97
C PHE A 102 -8.15 -12.82 -6.09
N THR A 103 -9.37 -13.28 -6.09
CA THR A 103 -10.45 -12.76 -5.26
C THR A 103 -11.40 -13.86 -4.86
N SER A 104 -12.33 -13.57 -3.97
CA SER A 104 -13.38 -14.51 -3.61
C SER A 104 -14.24 -14.87 -4.83
N PRO A 105 -14.59 -16.16 -5.05
CA PRO A 105 -15.51 -16.54 -6.11
C PRO A 105 -16.87 -15.85 -6.04
N SER A 106 -17.34 -15.49 -4.85
CA SER A 106 -18.60 -14.78 -4.65
C SER A 106 -18.60 -13.38 -5.23
N LEU A 107 -17.45 -12.72 -5.32
CA LEU A 107 -17.32 -11.41 -5.95
C LEU A 107 -17.60 -11.49 -7.46
N ILE A 108 -17.11 -12.54 -8.13
CA ILE A 108 -17.22 -12.71 -9.59
C ILE A 108 -18.65 -13.05 -10.01
N THR A 109 -19.42 -13.77 -9.16
CA THR A 109 -20.74 -14.30 -9.51
C THR A 109 -21.92 -13.42 -9.14
N SER A 110 -21.76 -12.46 -8.24
CA SER A 110 -22.88 -11.72 -7.65
C SER A 110 -22.89 -10.21 -7.93
N GLY A 111 -21.96 -9.70 -8.74
CA GLY A 111 -21.82 -8.26 -8.96
C GLY A 111 -21.75 -7.55 -7.60
N GLN A 112 -20.58 -7.13 -7.18
CA GLN A 112 -20.33 -6.32 -5.97
C GLN A 112 -21.21 -6.60 -4.74
N LYS A 113 -21.02 -7.74 -4.09
CA LYS A 113 -21.37 -7.79 -2.67
C LYS A 113 -20.26 -7.06 -1.91
N LYS A 114 -20.59 -5.93 -1.32
CA LYS A 114 -19.68 -5.14 -0.45
C LYS A 114 -19.06 -5.94 0.71
N SER A 115 -19.49 -7.19 0.90
CA SER A 115 -19.01 -8.10 1.93
C SER A 115 -17.65 -8.77 1.63
N ASP A 116 -17.26 -8.89 0.35
CA ASP A 116 -16.07 -9.63 -0.09
C ASP A 116 -15.06 -8.72 -0.78
N ASP A 117 -14.96 -7.47 -0.33
CA ASP A 117 -14.14 -6.44 -0.95
C ASP A 117 -12.65 -6.62 -0.62
N ILE A 118 -12.09 -7.73 -1.06
CA ILE A 118 -10.66 -8.07 -0.93
C ILE A 118 -10.15 -8.74 -2.20
N ALA A 119 -8.96 -8.35 -2.64
CA ALA A 119 -8.24 -8.95 -3.75
C ALA A 119 -6.75 -9.08 -3.47
N PHE A 120 -6.11 -10.02 -4.15
CA PHE A 120 -4.67 -10.22 -4.11
C PHE A 120 -4.12 -10.06 -5.52
N ILE A 121 -3.19 -9.12 -5.68
CA ILE A 121 -2.51 -8.86 -6.94
C ILE A 121 -1.18 -9.60 -6.90
N GLN A 122 -0.99 -10.53 -7.84
CA GLN A 122 0.31 -11.14 -8.10
C GLN A 122 1.06 -10.33 -9.13
N LEU A 123 2.29 -9.97 -8.82
CA LEU A 123 3.22 -9.28 -9.70
C LEU A 123 4.07 -10.28 -10.50
N ASP A 124 4.48 -9.90 -11.69
CA ASP A 124 5.37 -10.70 -12.56
C ASP A 124 6.80 -10.82 -12.02
N LYS A 125 7.20 -9.95 -11.11
CA LYS A 125 8.48 -9.93 -10.41
C LYS A 125 8.39 -9.18 -9.09
N PRO A 126 9.36 -9.34 -8.17
CA PRO A 126 9.38 -8.63 -6.90
C PRO A 126 9.32 -7.11 -7.07
N LEU A 127 8.50 -6.47 -6.25
CA LEU A 127 8.59 -5.03 -6.04
C LEU A 127 9.87 -4.73 -5.26
N ALA A 128 10.63 -3.73 -5.67
CA ALA A 128 11.90 -3.38 -5.01
C ALA A 128 11.65 -2.85 -3.59
N THR A 129 11.65 -3.75 -2.62
CA THR A 129 11.40 -3.47 -1.20
C THR A 129 12.16 -4.45 -0.31
N THR A 130 12.35 -4.05 0.94
CA THR A 130 12.99 -4.88 1.97
C THR A 130 12.00 -5.46 2.97
N GLY A 131 10.69 -5.14 2.87
CA GLY A 131 9.70 -5.55 3.86
C GLY A 131 8.37 -5.99 3.24
N PHE A 132 7.74 -6.91 3.94
CA PHE A 132 6.34 -7.29 3.74
C PHE A 132 5.74 -7.66 5.10
N ILE A 133 4.41 -7.67 5.18
CA ILE A 133 3.66 -7.90 6.40
C ILE A 133 2.72 -9.11 6.20
N ARG A 134 2.63 -9.99 7.19
CA ARG A 134 1.72 -11.14 7.10
C ARG A 134 0.27 -10.78 7.48
N VAL A 135 -0.66 -11.54 6.97
CA VAL A 135 -2.05 -11.53 7.41
C VAL A 135 -2.16 -12.20 8.78
N ALA A 136 -3.03 -11.66 9.65
CA ALA A 136 -3.32 -12.24 10.96
C ALA A 136 -3.98 -13.60 10.84
N THR A 137 -3.60 -14.51 11.72
CA THR A 137 -4.28 -15.81 11.93
C THR A 137 -5.40 -15.66 12.97
N SER A 138 -6.25 -16.67 13.11
CA SER A 138 -7.25 -16.70 14.18
C SER A 138 -6.62 -16.68 15.59
N VAL A 139 -5.43 -17.27 15.75
CA VAL A 139 -4.68 -17.21 17.00
C VAL A 139 -4.21 -15.79 17.31
N ASP A 140 -3.72 -15.06 16.29
CA ASP A 140 -3.33 -13.66 16.46
C ASP A 140 -4.51 -12.81 16.92
N LEU A 141 -5.68 -12.93 16.24
CA LEU A 141 -6.88 -12.17 16.63
C LEU A 141 -7.32 -12.48 18.06
N SER A 142 -7.26 -13.76 18.48
CA SER A 142 -7.61 -14.15 19.85
C SER A 142 -6.68 -13.56 20.91
N SER A 143 -5.45 -13.20 20.52
CA SER A 143 -4.45 -12.61 21.40
C SER A 143 -4.55 -11.09 21.54
N LEU A 144 -5.33 -10.44 20.65
CA LEU A 144 -5.52 -9.00 20.69
C LEU A 144 -6.40 -8.60 21.88
N THR A 145 -6.10 -7.45 22.45
CA THR A 145 -6.82 -6.86 23.60
C THR A 145 -7.15 -5.40 23.30
N SER A 146 -7.94 -4.77 24.14
CA SER A 146 -8.21 -3.33 24.04
C SER A 146 -6.97 -2.45 24.17
N ALA A 147 -5.86 -2.98 24.66
CA ALA A 147 -4.56 -2.30 24.74
C ALA A 147 -3.69 -2.52 23.49
N SER A 148 -4.07 -3.40 22.58
CA SER A 148 -3.33 -3.65 21.33
C SER A 148 -3.45 -2.45 20.39
N PRO A 149 -2.34 -1.82 19.97
CA PRO A 149 -2.40 -0.71 19.02
C PRO A 149 -2.93 -1.17 17.68
N ILE A 150 -3.88 -0.40 17.10
CA ILE A 150 -4.42 -0.66 15.75
C ILE A 150 -4.37 0.61 14.93
N PHE A 151 -3.96 0.47 13.68
CA PHE A 151 -3.79 1.59 12.77
C PHE A 151 -4.25 1.25 11.36
N GLY A 152 -4.84 2.25 10.68
CA GLY A 152 -5.03 2.23 9.24
C GLY A 152 -3.86 2.90 8.52
N TYR A 153 -3.58 2.44 7.30
CA TYR A 153 -2.56 3.02 6.44
C TYR A 153 -3.06 3.20 5.02
N GLY A 154 -2.66 4.30 4.36
CA GLY A 154 -2.95 4.51 2.96
C GLY A 154 -2.30 5.76 2.36
N PHE A 155 -2.44 5.92 1.05
CA PHE A 155 -1.97 7.05 0.25
C PHE A 155 -3.09 8.04 -0.10
N GLY A 156 -4.21 7.96 0.60
CA GLY A 156 -5.43 8.72 0.29
C GLY A 156 -5.24 10.23 0.19
N ALA A 157 -6.29 10.88 -0.28
CA ALA A 157 -6.32 12.31 -0.51
C ALA A 157 -5.95 13.11 0.75
N VAL A 158 -5.19 14.18 0.52
CA VAL A 158 -4.83 15.15 1.54
C VAL A 158 -5.96 16.16 1.61
N TYR A 159 -6.74 16.09 2.69
CA TYR A 159 -7.78 17.05 3.02
C TYR A 159 -8.78 17.37 1.89
N GLU A 160 -10.04 17.18 2.13
CA GLU A 160 -11.31 17.66 1.53
C GLU A 160 -11.35 18.14 0.05
N THR A 161 -10.24 18.19 -0.64
CA THR A 161 -10.17 18.46 -2.07
C THR A 161 -9.61 17.23 -2.77
N LYS A 162 -10.37 16.61 -3.64
CA LYS A 162 -9.98 15.47 -4.50
C LYS A 162 -8.72 15.71 -5.35
N SER A 163 -8.00 16.82 -5.14
CA SER A 163 -6.97 17.31 -6.06
C SER A 163 -5.53 16.96 -5.64
N SER A 164 -5.31 16.44 -4.44
CA SER A 164 -3.95 16.04 -4.04
C SER A 164 -3.98 14.78 -3.17
N TYR A 165 -3.21 13.79 -3.57
CA TYR A 165 -2.97 12.56 -2.81
C TYR A 165 -1.72 12.70 -1.94
N SER A 166 -1.61 11.88 -0.90
CA SER A 166 -0.41 11.85 -0.08
C SER A 166 0.77 11.26 -0.85
N SER A 167 1.89 11.97 -0.88
CA SER A 167 3.12 11.49 -1.52
C SER A 167 3.70 10.25 -0.82
N TYR A 168 3.44 10.10 0.49
CA TYR A 168 3.83 8.95 1.32
C TYR A 168 2.61 8.35 2.00
N PRO A 169 2.67 7.06 2.39
CA PRO A 169 1.58 6.47 3.16
C PRO A 169 1.43 7.18 4.50
N ARG A 170 0.19 7.26 4.98
CA ARG A 170 -0.13 7.81 6.28
C ARG A 170 -0.66 6.73 7.20
N LYS A 171 -0.38 6.92 8.48
CA LYS A 171 -0.83 6.08 9.59
C LYS A 171 -1.85 6.84 10.41
N TYR A 172 -2.98 6.24 10.71
CA TYR A 172 -3.99 6.82 11.58
C TYR A 172 -4.53 5.80 12.59
N PRO A 173 -4.85 6.25 13.82
CA PRO A 173 -5.31 5.35 14.87
C PRO A 173 -6.73 4.87 14.64
N ILE A 174 -7.01 3.64 15.06
CA ILE A 174 -8.34 3.03 15.13
C ILE A 174 -8.69 2.78 16.59
N ASP A 175 -9.91 3.11 16.99
CA ASP A 175 -10.38 2.86 18.35
C ASP A 175 -10.81 1.41 18.52
N TRP A 176 -10.22 0.74 19.49
CA TRP A 176 -10.46 -0.69 19.76
C TRP A 176 -11.88 -1.02 20.21
N ASN A 177 -12.59 -0.08 20.82
CA ASN A 177 -13.90 -0.34 21.43
C ASN A 177 -15.00 -0.80 20.46
N SER A 178 -14.76 -0.69 19.15
CA SER A 178 -15.68 -1.08 18.09
C SER A 178 -15.35 -2.44 17.45
N ILE A 179 -14.21 -3.07 17.83
CA ILE A 179 -13.77 -4.28 17.13
C ILE A 179 -14.45 -5.51 17.71
N SER A 180 -15.43 -6.01 16.98
CA SER A 180 -16.03 -7.33 17.19
C SER A 180 -15.72 -8.21 15.99
N PHE A 181 -14.63 -8.96 16.07
CA PHE A 181 -14.34 -9.99 15.06
C PHE A 181 -15.30 -11.17 15.24
N THR A 182 -16.45 -11.13 14.60
CA THR A 182 -17.30 -12.32 14.53
C THR A 182 -16.69 -13.30 13.52
N PRO A 183 -16.51 -14.59 13.87
CA PRO A 183 -15.77 -15.54 13.04
C PRO A 183 -16.24 -15.70 11.59
N ASN A 184 -17.47 -15.32 11.29
CA ASN A 184 -18.09 -15.48 9.98
C ASN A 184 -18.41 -14.15 9.28
N SER A 185 -18.02 -13.01 9.84
CA SER A 185 -18.22 -11.72 9.19
C SER A 185 -17.02 -11.39 8.29
N SER A 186 -17.27 -11.23 7.00
CA SER A 186 -16.26 -10.75 6.06
C SER A 186 -16.08 -9.24 6.09
N THR A 187 -17.04 -8.50 6.63
CA THR A 187 -17.00 -7.04 6.74
C THR A 187 -17.37 -6.64 8.15
N ILE A 188 -16.59 -5.72 8.72
CA ILE A 188 -16.89 -5.07 10.00
C ILE A 188 -16.73 -3.57 9.86
N GLU A 189 -17.35 -2.85 10.79
CA GLU A 189 -17.16 -1.42 10.93
C GLU A 189 -16.31 -1.12 12.16
N LEU A 190 -15.29 -0.30 11.96
CA LEU A 190 -14.41 0.21 13.00
C LEU A 190 -14.72 1.68 13.23
N THR A 191 -14.44 2.18 14.41
CA THR A 191 -14.55 3.61 14.69
C THR A 191 -13.20 4.24 14.99
N SER A 192 -13.11 5.54 14.74
CA SER A 192 -12.01 6.39 15.19
C SER A 192 -12.58 7.75 15.62
N ARG A 193 -12.06 8.29 16.71
CA ARG A 193 -12.46 9.62 17.18
C ARG A 193 -11.74 10.75 16.48
N THR A 194 -10.58 10.47 15.94
CA THR A 194 -9.64 11.52 15.52
C THR A 194 -9.31 11.50 14.05
N ALA A 195 -9.46 10.37 13.38
CA ALA A 195 -8.96 10.19 12.02
C ALA A 195 -9.89 9.31 11.17
N THR A 196 -9.81 9.45 9.86
CA THR A 196 -10.64 8.69 8.91
C THR A 196 -9.91 8.49 7.59
N PRO A 197 -10.20 7.39 6.84
CA PRO A 197 -9.72 7.24 5.49
C PRO A 197 -10.37 8.25 4.54
N CYS A 198 -9.62 8.59 3.50
CA CYS A 198 -10.05 9.41 2.38
C CYS A 198 -10.02 8.61 1.06
N THR A 199 -10.51 9.22 -0.03
CA THR A 199 -10.38 8.64 -1.39
C THR A 199 -8.91 8.31 -1.66
N GLY A 200 -8.63 7.08 -2.08
CA GLY A 200 -7.27 6.57 -2.30
C GLY A 200 -6.72 5.72 -1.14
N ASP A 201 -7.31 5.76 0.07
CA ASP A 201 -6.95 4.86 1.16
C ASP A 201 -7.58 3.46 1.00
N SER A 202 -8.55 3.31 0.11
CA SER A 202 -9.17 2.03 -0.26
C SER A 202 -8.10 0.97 -0.54
N GLY A 203 -8.28 -0.22 0.05
CA GLY A 203 -7.33 -1.33 -0.08
C GLY A 203 -6.13 -1.25 0.85
N GLY A 204 -5.92 -0.13 1.53
CA GLY A 204 -4.87 0.02 2.54
C GLY A 204 -5.08 -0.93 3.73
N PRO A 205 -4.00 -1.38 4.38
CA PRO A 205 -4.11 -2.32 5.47
C PRO A 205 -4.57 -1.68 6.77
N ILE A 206 -5.38 -2.42 7.52
CA ILE A 206 -5.58 -2.23 8.95
C ILE A 206 -4.64 -3.19 9.67
N VAL A 207 -3.76 -2.62 10.48
CA VAL A 207 -2.64 -3.34 11.12
C VAL A 207 -2.79 -3.29 12.62
N ALA A 208 -2.71 -4.45 13.26
CA ALA A 208 -2.62 -4.57 14.71
C ALA A 208 -1.20 -4.96 15.13
N THR A 209 -0.72 -4.40 16.23
CA THR A 209 0.55 -4.79 16.84
C THR A 209 0.27 -5.82 17.94
N LEU A 210 0.83 -7.02 17.80
CA LEU A 210 0.72 -8.10 18.79
C LEU A 210 1.58 -7.81 20.04
N ALA A 211 1.33 -8.52 21.13
CA ALA A 211 2.06 -8.37 22.40
C ALA A 211 3.58 -8.60 22.27
N ASN A 212 4.01 -9.36 21.28
CA ASN A 212 5.43 -9.59 20.95
C ASN A 212 6.06 -8.49 20.09
N GLY A 213 5.31 -7.41 19.79
CA GLY A 213 5.74 -6.30 18.93
C GLY A 213 5.63 -6.56 17.42
N GLN A 214 5.10 -7.71 17.00
CA GLN A 214 4.91 -8.02 15.59
C GLN A 214 3.64 -7.35 15.05
N ASP A 215 3.74 -6.70 13.91
CA ASP A 215 2.61 -6.17 13.16
C ASP A 215 1.98 -7.24 12.26
N VAL A 216 0.63 -7.24 12.20
CA VAL A 216 -0.16 -8.15 11.37
C VAL A 216 -1.33 -7.43 10.73
N ILE A 217 -1.69 -7.78 9.49
CA ILE A 217 -2.89 -7.27 8.83
C ILE A 217 -4.12 -7.97 9.39
N VAL A 218 -5.05 -7.21 9.95
CA VAL A 218 -6.34 -7.72 10.44
C VAL A 218 -7.48 -7.49 9.46
N GLY A 219 -7.33 -6.53 8.56
CA GLY A 219 -8.33 -6.20 7.53
C GLY A 219 -7.80 -5.22 6.50
N ILE A 220 -8.65 -4.92 5.53
CA ILE A 220 -8.39 -4.01 4.41
C ILE A 220 -9.47 -2.93 4.39
N ILE A 221 -9.08 -1.67 4.21
CA ILE A 221 -10.00 -0.55 4.10
C ILE A 221 -10.89 -0.73 2.88
N SER A 222 -12.20 -0.81 3.09
CA SER A 222 -13.22 -0.86 2.04
C SER A 222 -13.90 0.49 1.82
N GLY A 223 -13.86 1.38 2.80
CA GLY A 223 -14.43 2.72 2.72
C GLY A 223 -14.80 3.31 4.07
N ALA A 224 -15.63 4.36 4.05
CA ALA A 224 -16.25 4.96 5.23
C ALA A 224 -17.77 4.95 5.09
N SER A 225 -18.51 4.97 6.20
CA SER A 225 -19.98 4.94 6.19
C SER A 225 -20.57 6.26 5.71
N SER A 226 -19.98 7.38 6.15
CA SER A 226 -20.34 8.73 5.74
C SER A 226 -19.15 9.39 5.08
N VAL A 227 -19.32 9.91 3.86
CA VAL A 227 -18.23 10.52 3.09
C VAL A 227 -18.63 11.92 2.65
N ILE A 228 -17.82 12.92 3.03
CA ILE A 228 -17.95 14.30 2.58
C ILE A 228 -16.60 14.72 1.95
N ASN A 229 -16.66 15.31 0.76
CA ASN A 229 -15.48 15.77 0.03
C ASN A 229 -14.36 14.71 -0.13
N GLY A 230 -14.75 13.42 -0.26
CA GLY A 230 -13.83 12.32 -0.47
C GLY A 230 -13.20 11.75 0.79
N CYS A 231 -13.49 12.29 1.97
CA CYS A 231 -13.05 11.74 3.26
C CYS A 231 -14.22 11.31 4.12
N GLY A 232 -14.00 10.38 5.05
CA GLY A 232 -14.99 10.03 6.04
C GLY A 232 -15.41 11.25 6.88
N ASN A 233 -16.63 11.26 7.34
CA ASN A 233 -17.17 12.31 8.19
C ASN A 233 -17.63 11.72 9.53
N GLN A 234 -17.56 12.53 10.59
CA GLN A 234 -18.09 12.15 11.89
C GLN A 234 -19.63 12.03 11.84
N GLU A 235 -20.14 11.00 12.46
CA GLU A 235 -21.57 10.76 12.59
C GLU A 235 -22.13 11.36 13.91
N SER A 236 -23.38 11.10 14.20
CA SER A 236 -24.09 11.68 15.37
C SER A 236 -23.48 11.26 16.74
N ASP A 237 -22.70 10.18 16.77
CA ASP A 237 -21.95 9.70 17.94
C ASP A 237 -20.54 10.33 18.08
N ASN A 238 -20.21 11.32 17.23
CA ASN A 238 -18.92 12.00 17.13
C ASN A 238 -17.74 11.06 16.76
N ASN A 239 -18.00 9.90 16.14
CA ASN A 239 -16.99 9.01 15.63
C ASN A 239 -16.98 9.01 14.10
N TYR A 240 -15.81 8.69 13.52
CA TYR A 240 -15.69 8.29 12.13
C TYR A 240 -15.92 6.79 12.05
N HIS A 241 -16.73 6.34 11.11
CA HIS A 241 -17.05 4.93 10.89
C HIS A 241 -16.30 4.44 9.65
N ILE A 242 -15.45 3.45 9.85
CA ILE A 242 -14.54 2.91 8.85
C ILE A 242 -14.96 1.49 8.53
N ARG A 243 -15.36 1.24 7.30
CA ARG A 243 -15.72 -0.10 6.85
C ARG A 243 -14.47 -0.82 6.36
N ILE A 244 -14.24 -2.02 6.87
CA ILE A 244 -13.14 -2.87 6.47
C ILE A 244 -13.62 -4.25 6.04
N THR A 245 -12.86 -4.91 5.17
CA THR A 245 -12.98 -6.34 4.90
C THR A 245 -11.98 -7.08 5.77
N VAL A 246 -12.45 -8.01 6.60
CA VAL A 246 -11.61 -8.82 7.47
C VAL A 246 -10.85 -9.84 6.64
N ALA A 247 -9.55 -9.97 6.86
CA ALA A 247 -8.71 -10.82 6.01
C ALA A 247 -8.77 -12.32 6.35
N ILE A 248 -9.18 -12.68 7.59
CA ILE A 248 -9.18 -14.08 8.06
C ILE A 248 -10.07 -15.03 7.26
N PRO A 249 -11.32 -14.71 6.89
CA PRO A 249 -12.15 -15.60 6.08
C PRO A 249 -11.47 -16.01 4.76
N TYR A 250 -10.47 -15.26 4.32
CA TYR A 250 -9.76 -15.48 3.06
C TYR A 250 -8.38 -16.15 3.21
N MET A 251 -8.07 -16.73 4.39
CA MET A 251 -6.75 -17.35 4.63
C MET A 251 -6.45 -18.51 3.69
N SER A 252 -7.45 -19.28 3.25
CA SER A 252 -7.26 -20.30 2.22
C SER A 252 -6.81 -19.70 0.88
N LEU A 253 -7.39 -18.55 0.51
CA LEU A 253 -7.02 -17.81 -0.68
C LEU A 253 -5.61 -17.22 -0.51
N VAL A 254 -5.30 -16.58 0.63
CA VAL A 254 -3.95 -16.09 0.96
C VAL A 254 -2.91 -17.19 0.77
N ASN A 255 -3.13 -18.35 1.37
CA ASN A 255 -2.20 -19.49 1.29
C ASN A 255 -2.07 -20.01 -0.16
N SER A 256 -3.17 -20.05 -0.93
CA SER A 256 -3.12 -20.49 -2.33
C SER A 256 -2.30 -19.53 -3.19
N VAL A 257 -2.40 -18.22 -2.93
CA VAL A 257 -1.63 -17.19 -3.66
C VAL A 257 -0.16 -17.24 -3.28
N LEU A 258 0.16 -17.35 -1.99
CA LEU A 258 1.54 -17.40 -1.50
C LEU A 258 2.27 -18.68 -1.90
N ASN A 259 1.55 -19.80 -2.04
CA ASN A 259 2.11 -21.09 -2.47
C ASN A 259 2.25 -21.21 -4.00
N GLN A 260 1.71 -20.28 -4.79
CA GLN A 260 1.97 -20.25 -6.21
C GLN A 260 3.42 -19.81 -6.44
N VAL A 261 4.26 -20.77 -6.83
CA VAL A 261 5.63 -20.47 -7.25
C VAL A 261 5.54 -19.58 -8.49
N VAL A 262 5.79 -18.28 -8.31
CA VAL A 262 6.13 -17.43 -9.46
C VAL A 262 7.35 -18.09 -10.10
N PRO A 263 7.35 -18.42 -11.41
CA PRO A 263 8.55 -18.89 -12.06
C PRO A 263 9.66 -17.90 -11.70
N SER A 264 10.70 -18.37 -11.00
CA SER A 264 11.82 -17.50 -10.64
C SER A 264 12.22 -16.77 -11.90
N PRO A 265 12.27 -15.44 -11.93
CA PRO A 265 12.69 -14.72 -13.13
C PRO A 265 13.99 -15.35 -13.55
N THR A 266 14.01 -15.90 -14.76
CA THR A 266 15.23 -16.48 -15.33
C THR A 266 16.34 -15.48 -15.04
N PRO A 267 17.40 -15.84 -14.32
CA PRO A 267 18.41 -14.86 -13.88
C PRO A 267 18.80 -14.05 -15.10
N LEU A 268 18.63 -12.73 -15.03
CA LEU A 268 19.02 -11.82 -16.11
C LEU A 268 20.47 -12.18 -16.42
N ALA A 269 20.69 -12.79 -17.58
CA ALA A 269 21.99 -13.35 -17.94
C ALA A 269 23.03 -12.24 -17.79
N LYS A 270 23.92 -12.42 -16.80
CA LYS A 270 24.86 -11.39 -16.35
C LYS A 270 25.82 -11.09 -17.48
N LYS A 271 25.84 -9.86 -17.97
CA LYS A 271 26.86 -9.45 -18.96
C LYS A 271 28.25 -9.67 -18.37
N ILE A 272 29.08 -10.41 -19.08
CA ILE A 272 30.48 -10.73 -18.70
C ILE A 272 31.39 -9.81 -19.48
N THR A 273 32.42 -9.26 -18.82
CA THR A 273 33.47 -8.49 -19.49
C THR A 273 34.70 -9.37 -19.72
N ILE A 274 35.10 -9.50 -20.96
CA ILE A 274 36.37 -10.15 -21.32
C ILE A 274 37.36 -9.11 -21.82
N THR A 275 38.65 -9.40 -21.62
CA THR A 275 39.75 -8.60 -22.13
C THR A 275 40.30 -9.28 -23.37
N CYS A 276 40.38 -8.58 -24.48
CA CYS A 276 40.90 -9.05 -25.75
C CYS A 276 42.20 -8.29 -26.11
N ILE A 277 43.21 -9.00 -26.61
CA ILE A 277 44.54 -8.43 -26.91
C ILE A 277 44.91 -8.71 -28.36
N LYS A 278 45.46 -7.69 -29.02
CA LYS A 278 46.15 -7.81 -30.32
C LYS A 278 47.44 -6.99 -30.27
N GLY A 279 48.60 -7.65 -30.12
CA GLY A 279 49.89 -6.98 -29.88
C GLY A 279 49.81 -6.16 -28.58
N LYS A 280 50.07 -4.87 -28.66
CA LYS A 280 49.97 -3.93 -27.51
C LYS A 280 48.55 -3.35 -27.32
N ILE A 281 47.59 -3.66 -28.18
CA ILE A 281 46.24 -3.11 -28.11
C ILE A 281 45.36 -3.99 -27.23
N ILE A 282 44.69 -3.38 -26.23
CA ILE A 282 43.81 -4.04 -25.30
C ILE A 282 42.39 -3.49 -25.50
N LYS A 283 41.36 -4.36 -25.65
CA LYS A 283 39.95 -4.01 -25.69
C LYS A 283 39.18 -4.80 -24.63
N LYS A 284 38.26 -4.13 -23.91
CA LYS A 284 37.32 -4.78 -23.02
C LYS A 284 35.99 -4.91 -23.75
N ILE A 285 35.41 -6.11 -23.80
CA ILE A 285 34.12 -6.43 -24.44
C ILE A 285 33.18 -6.91 -23.35
N THR A 286 32.04 -6.22 -23.21
CA THR A 286 30.99 -6.57 -22.25
C THR A 286 29.75 -7.00 -23.01
N ALA A 287 29.35 -8.26 -22.88
CA ALA A 287 28.15 -8.84 -23.52
C ALA A 287 27.68 -10.04 -22.71
N LEU A 288 26.48 -10.58 -23.04
CA LEU A 288 25.99 -11.84 -22.48
C LEU A 288 26.92 -13.02 -22.83
N ASN A 289 27.43 -13.04 -24.06
CA ASN A 289 28.34 -14.05 -24.55
C ASN A 289 29.47 -13.35 -25.32
N PRO A 290 30.44 -12.69 -24.60
CA PRO A 290 31.44 -11.87 -25.26
C PRO A 290 32.47 -12.73 -26.00
N LYS A 291 32.72 -12.38 -27.27
CA LYS A 291 33.78 -12.96 -28.09
C LYS A 291 34.75 -11.87 -28.49
N CYS A 292 36.02 -12.23 -28.58
CA CYS A 292 37.03 -11.31 -29.11
C CYS A 292 36.79 -11.06 -30.60
N PRO A 293 36.96 -9.80 -31.07
CA PRO A 293 36.95 -9.52 -32.50
C PRO A 293 38.03 -10.26 -33.27
N THR A 294 37.82 -10.43 -34.57
CA THR A 294 38.79 -11.08 -35.46
C THR A 294 40.19 -10.47 -35.28
N GLY A 295 41.17 -11.32 -35.10
CA GLY A 295 42.58 -10.91 -34.90
C GLY A 295 42.93 -10.53 -33.44
N TYR A 296 41.98 -10.62 -32.47
CA TYR A 296 42.27 -10.49 -31.04
C TYR A 296 42.15 -11.85 -30.35
N ARG A 297 42.96 -12.09 -29.33
CA ARG A 297 42.86 -13.26 -28.45
C ARG A 297 42.37 -12.83 -27.05
N LYS A 298 41.66 -13.70 -26.37
CA LYS A 298 41.27 -13.50 -24.97
C LYS A 298 42.54 -13.52 -24.08
N LYS A 299 42.64 -12.57 -23.15
CA LYS A 299 43.72 -12.52 -22.18
C LYS A 299 43.46 -13.55 -21.08
#